data_7fdcdce455fc1844890a456174f90e59
#
_entry.id   7fdcdce455fc1844890a456174f90e59
#
_cell.length_a   1.000
_cell.length_b   1.000
_cell.length_c   1.000
_cell.angle_alpha   90.00
_cell.angle_beta   90.00
_cell.angle_gamma   90.00
#
_symmetry.space_group_name_H-M   'P 1'
#
loop_
_entity.id
_entity.type
_entity.pdbx_description
1 polymer ?
#
loop_
_entity_poly.entity_id
_entity_poly.type
_entity_poly.pdbx_seq_one_letter_code
_entity_poly.pdbx_strand_id
1 'polypeptide(L)'
;ARMLWADIVKEYHPQCNRQPECPNKAEDGTCLCACKMVAHAETSTFNLTLFDAHVNLLRTQTEAMSAALAGVNSITVTPFDKTYETPDDFSERIARNQQLLLKEECHFNKVVDPAAGSYFIENLTISIATQAWELFLKVEDEGGMLEAVKAGKVQEAINASNKARHDSVSKRKEILLGTNQYPNFNEKAGEKAPVEAKCCCGGNHDNLSLIHISEPTRHSLIS
;
A
#
# COMPACT_ATOMS: atom_id res chain seq x y z
N ALA A 1 5.77 11.11 1.93
CA ALA A 1 5.10 11.56 0.70
C ALA A 1 4.64 13.02 0.80
N ARG A 2 3.85 13.41 1.84
CA ARG A 2 3.30 14.78 1.96
C ARG A 2 4.34 15.88 2.02
N MET A 3 5.45 15.66 2.73
CA MET A 3 6.57 16.62 2.80
C MET A 3 7.16 16.87 1.41
N LEU A 4 7.60 15.77 0.76
CA LEU A 4 8.19 15.87 -0.59
C LEU A 4 7.23 16.46 -1.61
N TRP A 5 5.94 16.09 -1.55
CA TRP A 5 4.91 16.69 -2.40
C TRP A 5 4.77 18.19 -2.19
N ALA A 6 4.71 18.62 -0.91
CA ALA A 6 4.57 20.02 -0.58
C ALA A 6 5.76 20.85 -1.08
N ASP A 7 6.99 20.34 -0.92
CA ASP A 7 8.22 21.00 -1.38
C ASP A 7 8.25 21.10 -2.91
N ILE A 8 7.98 19.99 -3.62
CA ILE A 8 7.95 19.99 -5.08
C ILE A 8 6.90 20.98 -5.62
N VAL A 9 5.67 20.91 -5.11
CA VAL A 9 4.58 21.75 -5.62
C VAL A 9 4.83 23.23 -5.30
N LYS A 10 5.46 23.54 -4.17
CA LYS A 10 5.80 24.91 -3.79
C LYS A 10 6.74 25.56 -4.79
N GLU A 11 7.70 24.83 -5.34
CA GLU A 11 8.65 25.34 -6.36
C GLU A 11 7.97 25.76 -7.67
N TYR A 12 6.78 25.23 -7.96
CA TYR A 12 5.98 25.65 -9.13
C TYR A 12 5.17 26.91 -8.90
N HIS A 13 5.21 27.52 -7.71
CA HIS A 13 4.48 28.73 -7.33
C HIS A 13 3.01 28.74 -7.76
N PRO A 14 2.21 27.71 -7.40
CA PRO A 14 0.82 27.61 -7.85
C PRO A 14 0.00 28.80 -7.38
N GLN A 15 -0.82 29.33 -8.28
CA GLN A 15 -1.71 30.45 -7.99
C GLN A 15 -3.16 30.00 -7.83
N CYS A 16 -3.87 30.64 -6.92
CA CYS A 16 -5.29 30.38 -6.71
C CYS A 16 -6.13 31.46 -7.40
N ASN A 17 -6.89 31.05 -8.42
CA ASN A 17 -7.81 31.94 -9.14
C ASN A 17 -9.21 32.00 -8.52
N ARG A 18 -9.51 31.15 -7.53
CA ARG A 18 -10.86 31.06 -6.93
C ARG A 18 -11.13 32.13 -5.88
N GLN A 19 -10.10 32.54 -5.13
CA GLN A 19 -10.20 33.53 -4.06
C GLN A 19 -8.94 34.40 -4.06
N PRO A 20 -9.01 35.63 -4.59
CA PRO A 20 -7.87 36.54 -4.62
C PRO A 20 -7.32 36.85 -3.21
N GLU A 21 -8.18 36.90 -2.20
CA GLU A 21 -7.85 37.20 -0.80
C GLU A 21 -7.78 35.94 0.09
N CYS A 22 -7.32 34.84 -0.48
CA CYS A 22 -7.18 33.58 0.29
C CYS A 22 -6.15 33.76 1.42
N PRO A 23 -6.51 33.49 2.69
CA PRO A 23 -5.59 33.62 3.81
C PRO A 23 -4.45 32.58 3.80
N ASN A 24 -4.57 31.52 2.96
CA ASN A 24 -3.57 30.47 2.82
C ASN A 24 -2.63 30.73 1.63
N LYS A 25 -2.21 31.96 1.46
CA LYS A 25 -1.13 32.32 0.52
C LYS A 25 0.15 32.59 1.30
N ALA A 26 1.27 32.15 0.73
CA ALA A 26 2.59 32.54 1.20
C ALA A 26 2.89 34.01 0.82
N GLU A 27 3.95 34.59 1.37
CA GLU A 27 4.35 35.97 1.12
C GLU A 27 4.65 36.25 -0.38
N ASP A 28 5.11 35.22 -1.10
CA ASP A 28 5.38 35.22 -2.53
C ASP A 28 4.12 35.05 -3.42
N GLY A 29 2.95 34.93 -2.82
CA GLY A 29 1.66 34.67 -3.50
C GLY A 29 1.36 33.21 -3.81
N THR A 30 2.26 32.29 -3.47
CA THR A 30 2.08 30.84 -3.68
C THR A 30 0.87 30.31 -2.90
N CYS A 31 0.01 29.53 -3.55
CA CYS A 31 -1.18 28.93 -2.94
C CYS A 31 -0.78 27.71 -2.09
N LEU A 32 -0.76 27.86 -0.77
CA LEU A 32 -0.44 26.77 0.17
C LEU A 32 -1.49 25.63 0.17
N CYS A 33 -2.71 25.92 -0.27
CA CYS A 33 -3.74 24.88 -0.41
C CYS A 33 -3.39 23.88 -1.52
N ALA A 34 -2.74 24.34 -2.59
CA ALA A 34 -2.29 23.48 -3.69
C ALA A 34 -1.15 22.56 -3.26
N CYS A 35 -0.36 22.96 -2.26
CA CYS A 35 0.73 22.16 -1.71
C CYS A 35 0.24 21.01 -0.81
N LYS A 36 -1.05 20.98 -0.46
CA LYS A 36 -1.62 19.90 0.35
C LYS A 36 -1.92 18.69 -0.52
N MET A 37 -1.24 17.58 -0.25
CA MET A 37 -1.51 16.31 -0.92
C MET A 37 -2.83 15.73 -0.44
N VAL A 38 -3.72 15.39 -1.37
CA VAL A 38 -4.90 14.55 -1.10
C VAL A 38 -4.49 13.09 -1.34
N ALA A 39 -4.59 12.28 -0.29
CA ALA A 39 -4.17 10.89 -0.33
C ALA A 39 -5.37 9.95 -0.11
N HIS A 40 -5.52 8.99 -1.00
CA HIS A 40 -6.37 7.82 -0.84
C HIS A 40 -5.50 6.62 -0.53
N ALA A 41 -5.89 5.80 0.43
CA ALA A 41 -5.24 4.54 0.75
C ALA A 41 -6.16 3.36 0.44
N GLU A 42 -5.58 2.33 -0.11
CA GLU A 42 -6.22 1.02 -0.27
C GLU A 42 -5.36 -0.03 0.43
N THR A 43 -6.00 -0.96 1.17
CA THR A 43 -5.26 -2.07 1.78
C THR A 43 -4.71 -2.98 0.69
N SER A 44 -3.46 -3.40 0.88
CA SER A 44 -2.73 -4.16 -0.13
C SER A 44 -3.12 -5.63 -0.14
N THR A 45 -3.28 -6.21 -1.32
CA THR A 45 -3.38 -7.66 -1.48
C THR A 45 -2.02 -8.38 -1.34
N PHE A 46 -0.93 -7.61 -1.24
CA PHE A 46 0.44 -8.12 -1.22
C PHE A 46 0.74 -9.07 -0.05
N ASN A 47 0.10 -8.87 1.10
CA ASN A 47 0.24 -9.71 2.27
C ASN A 47 -0.91 -10.70 2.47
N LEU A 48 -1.94 -10.66 1.62
CA LEU A 48 -3.07 -11.58 1.73
C LEU A 48 -2.65 -12.98 1.30
N THR A 49 -3.14 -13.99 2.04
CA THR A 49 -2.82 -15.39 1.83
C THR A 49 -4.07 -16.19 1.52
N LEU A 50 -3.91 -17.30 0.77
CA LEU A 50 -4.95 -18.28 0.53
C LEU A 50 -5.23 -19.12 1.77
N PHE A 51 -4.15 -19.52 2.45
CA PHE A 51 -4.23 -20.32 3.66
C PHE A 51 -4.55 -19.46 4.85
N ASP A 52 -5.34 -20.02 5.77
CA ASP A 52 -5.84 -19.34 6.96
C ASP A 52 -6.40 -17.95 6.63
N ALA A 53 -7.32 -17.92 5.67
CA ALA A 53 -7.81 -16.71 5.03
C ALA A 53 -8.43 -15.70 6.00
N HIS A 54 -8.98 -16.17 7.14
CA HIS A 54 -9.51 -15.26 8.15
C HIS A 54 -8.43 -14.39 8.84
N VAL A 55 -7.16 -14.81 8.82
CA VAL A 55 -6.05 -13.98 9.29
C VAL A 55 -5.86 -12.75 8.39
N ASN A 56 -6.34 -12.79 7.15
CA ASN A 56 -6.36 -11.62 6.28
C ASN A 56 -7.20 -10.46 6.85
N LEU A 57 -8.24 -10.75 7.64
CA LEU A 57 -9.01 -9.72 8.36
C LEU A 57 -8.13 -8.91 9.31
N LEU A 58 -7.21 -9.59 10.01
CA LEU A 58 -6.28 -8.95 10.93
C LEU A 58 -5.24 -8.11 10.18
N ARG A 59 -4.78 -8.61 9.02
CA ARG A 59 -3.84 -7.89 8.15
C ARG A 59 -4.45 -6.61 7.61
N THR A 60 -5.61 -6.70 6.98
CA THR A 60 -6.31 -5.54 6.43
C THR A 60 -6.74 -4.55 7.50
N GLN A 61 -7.08 -5.03 8.72
CA GLN A 61 -7.37 -4.15 9.85
C GLN A 61 -6.15 -3.34 10.29
N THR A 62 -4.96 -3.97 10.38
CA THR A 62 -3.73 -3.26 10.76
C THR A 62 -3.25 -2.32 9.66
N GLU A 63 -3.43 -2.67 8.39
CA GLU A 63 -3.15 -1.77 7.26
C GLU A 63 -4.07 -0.55 7.27
N ALA A 64 -5.39 -0.75 7.47
CA ALA A 64 -6.36 0.33 7.60
C ALA A 64 -6.07 1.23 8.82
N MET A 65 -5.68 0.64 9.94
CA MET A 65 -5.24 1.37 11.13
C MET A 65 -4.02 2.25 10.83
N SER A 66 -3.02 1.71 10.14
CA SER A 66 -1.82 2.45 9.72
C SER A 66 -2.19 3.65 8.85
N ALA A 67 -3.09 3.46 7.88
CA ALA A 67 -3.57 4.54 7.01
C ALA A 67 -4.36 5.61 7.79
N ALA A 68 -5.20 5.19 8.75
CA ALA A 68 -5.95 6.12 9.60
C ALA A 68 -5.03 6.97 10.49
N LEU A 69 -4.01 6.35 11.10
CA LEU A 69 -3.01 7.05 11.91
C LEU A 69 -2.16 8.02 11.06
N ALA A 70 -1.85 7.65 9.82
CA ALA A 70 -1.18 8.54 8.86
C ALA A 70 -2.08 9.69 8.38
N GLY A 71 -3.36 9.70 8.73
CA GLY A 71 -4.31 10.78 8.42
C GLY A 71 -4.58 10.92 6.92
N VAL A 72 -4.75 9.82 6.19
CA VAL A 72 -5.18 9.87 4.78
C VAL A 72 -6.61 10.42 4.64
N ASN A 73 -6.95 10.94 3.47
CA ASN A 73 -8.26 11.57 3.25
C ASN A 73 -9.38 10.55 3.06
N SER A 74 -9.05 9.38 2.53
CA SER A 74 -10.01 8.28 2.34
C SER A 74 -9.30 6.93 2.36
N ILE A 75 -10.03 5.88 2.76
CA ILE A 75 -9.52 4.51 2.87
C ILE A 75 -10.50 3.56 2.19
N THR A 76 -9.97 2.61 1.44
CA THR A 76 -10.69 1.42 0.97
C THR A 76 -10.07 0.19 1.59
N VAL A 77 -10.88 -0.66 2.21
CA VAL A 77 -10.44 -1.94 2.77
C VAL A 77 -10.82 -3.06 1.82
N THR A 78 -9.83 -3.82 1.40
CA THR A 78 -10.02 -5.00 0.55
C THR A 78 -10.61 -6.15 1.36
N PRO A 79 -11.68 -6.81 0.90
CA PRO A 79 -12.22 -8.01 1.53
C PRO A 79 -11.19 -9.13 1.65
N PHE A 80 -11.28 -9.90 2.74
CA PHE A 80 -10.29 -10.92 3.11
C PHE A 80 -10.21 -12.11 2.14
N ASP A 81 -11.30 -12.36 1.41
CA ASP A 81 -11.49 -13.48 0.49
C ASP A 81 -11.08 -13.18 -0.96
N LYS A 82 -10.75 -11.91 -1.26
CA LYS A 82 -10.42 -11.44 -2.63
C LYS A 82 -9.31 -12.25 -3.32
N THR A 83 -8.48 -12.94 -2.57
CA THR A 83 -7.37 -13.75 -3.13
C THR A 83 -7.82 -15.09 -3.70
N TYR A 84 -8.97 -15.60 -3.31
CA TYR A 84 -9.42 -16.94 -3.70
C TYR A 84 -10.89 -17.01 -4.12
N GLU A 85 -11.65 -15.94 -3.90
CA GLU A 85 -13.07 -15.88 -4.21
C GLU A 85 -13.45 -14.47 -4.67
N THR A 86 -14.55 -14.37 -5.43
CA THR A 86 -15.17 -13.06 -5.68
C THR A 86 -15.87 -12.63 -4.39
N PRO A 87 -15.53 -11.45 -3.84
CA PRO A 87 -16.14 -10.97 -2.60
C PRO A 87 -17.67 -10.99 -2.64
N ASP A 88 -18.28 -11.43 -1.55
CA ASP A 88 -19.72 -11.47 -1.35
C ASP A 88 -20.18 -10.35 -0.39
N ASP A 89 -21.49 -10.24 -0.20
CA ASP A 89 -22.09 -9.23 0.70
C ASP A 89 -21.57 -9.35 2.14
N PHE A 90 -21.18 -10.57 2.57
CA PHE A 90 -20.63 -10.79 3.90
C PHE A 90 -19.24 -10.24 4.03
N SER A 91 -18.33 -10.59 3.12
CA SER A 91 -16.94 -10.15 3.15
C SER A 91 -16.81 -8.63 2.93
N GLU A 92 -17.63 -8.06 2.02
CA GLU A 92 -17.69 -6.62 1.82
C GLU A 92 -18.21 -5.86 3.06
N ARG A 93 -19.24 -6.41 3.73
CA ARG A 93 -19.76 -5.85 4.98
C ARG A 93 -18.71 -5.86 6.07
N ILE A 94 -17.92 -6.93 6.19
CA ILE A 94 -16.83 -6.99 7.17
C ILE A 94 -15.75 -5.96 6.85
N ALA A 95 -15.34 -5.85 5.59
CA ALA A 95 -14.34 -4.87 5.17
C ALA A 95 -14.77 -3.41 5.48
N ARG A 96 -16.05 -3.09 5.27
CA ARG A 96 -16.62 -1.80 5.67
C ARG A 96 -16.64 -1.63 7.19
N ASN A 97 -17.04 -2.67 7.93
CA ASN A 97 -17.12 -2.62 9.39
C ASN A 97 -15.75 -2.43 10.06
N GLN A 98 -14.67 -2.92 9.45
CA GLN A 98 -13.30 -2.66 9.90
C GLN A 98 -13.00 -1.15 9.99
N GLN A 99 -13.44 -0.37 9.00
CA GLN A 99 -13.28 1.09 9.01
C GLN A 99 -14.16 1.76 10.06
N LEU A 100 -15.41 1.29 10.21
CA LEU A 100 -16.33 1.79 11.23
C LEU A 100 -15.82 1.51 12.65
N LEU A 101 -15.23 0.34 12.87
CA LEU A 101 -14.59 -0.02 14.14
C LEU A 101 -13.47 0.97 14.50
N LEU A 102 -12.58 1.28 13.55
CA LEU A 102 -11.51 2.28 13.77
C LEU A 102 -12.07 3.66 14.13
N LYS A 103 -13.21 4.04 13.53
CA LYS A 103 -13.84 5.33 13.78
C LYS A 103 -14.63 5.36 15.08
N GLU A 104 -15.55 4.41 15.29
CA GLU A 104 -16.56 4.49 16.35
C GLU A 104 -16.07 3.87 17.67
N GLU A 105 -15.30 2.79 17.64
CA GLU A 105 -14.81 2.11 18.85
C GLU A 105 -13.39 2.53 19.22
N CYS A 106 -12.50 2.65 18.23
CA CYS A 106 -11.11 3.08 18.47
C CYS A 106 -10.93 4.60 18.49
N HIS A 107 -11.92 5.36 18.04
CA HIS A 107 -11.94 6.82 18.04
C HIS A 107 -10.77 7.50 17.32
N PHE A 108 -10.22 6.89 16.29
CA PHE A 108 -9.08 7.45 15.53
C PHE A 108 -9.42 8.74 14.78
N ASN A 109 -10.69 9.04 14.60
CA ASN A 109 -11.16 10.30 14.03
C ASN A 109 -11.04 11.51 14.98
N LYS A 110 -10.71 11.30 16.26
CA LYS A 110 -10.62 12.36 17.28
C LYS A 110 -9.21 12.86 17.52
N VAL A 111 -8.21 12.21 16.91
CA VAL A 111 -6.80 12.57 17.08
C VAL A 111 -6.22 12.88 15.71
N VAL A 112 -5.53 14.03 15.62
CA VAL A 112 -4.79 14.43 14.42
C VAL A 112 -3.32 14.23 14.68
N ASP A 113 -2.63 13.49 13.78
CA ASP A 113 -1.21 13.20 13.86
C ASP A 113 -0.74 12.69 15.24
N PRO A 114 -1.24 11.53 15.67
CA PRO A 114 -0.96 11.01 17.03
C PRO A 114 0.51 10.64 17.25
N ALA A 115 1.30 10.53 16.20
CA ALA A 115 2.72 10.20 16.27
C ALA A 115 3.63 11.45 16.25
N ALA A 116 3.07 12.64 16.09
CA ALA A 116 3.83 13.90 16.06
C ALA A 116 4.67 14.08 17.32
N GLY A 117 5.93 14.50 17.14
CA GLY A 117 6.88 14.72 18.22
C GLY A 117 7.52 13.45 18.80
N SER A 118 7.19 12.27 18.28
CA SER A 118 7.93 11.05 18.59
C SER A 118 9.28 11.07 17.89
N TYR A 119 10.38 11.17 18.62
CA TYR A 119 11.73 11.23 18.03
C TYR A 119 12.02 10.08 17.06
N PHE A 120 11.58 8.88 17.38
CA PHE A 120 11.75 7.71 16.52
C PHE A 120 10.98 7.86 15.19
N ILE A 121 9.71 8.25 15.27
CA ILE A 121 8.85 8.39 14.09
C ILE A 121 9.33 9.54 13.20
N GLU A 122 9.70 10.67 13.80
CA GLU A 122 10.22 11.83 13.05
C GLU A 122 11.52 11.49 12.33
N ASN A 123 12.49 10.88 13.01
CA ASN A 123 13.74 10.45 12.41
C ASN A 123 13.54 9.41 11.30
N LEU A 124 12.65 8.44 11.51
CA LEU A 124 12.32 7.43 10.51
C LEU A 124 11.65 8.09 9.28
N THR A 125 10.76 9.04 9.50
CA THR A 125 10.08 9.77 8.42
C THR A 125 11.09 10.54 7.57
N ILE A 126 12.03 11.24 8.19
CA ILE A 126 13.09 11.98 7.49
C ILE A 126 14.00 11.00 6.72
N SER A 127 14.41 9.90 7.34
CA SER A 127 15.26 8.89 6.69
C SER A 127 14.59 8.29 5.45
N ILE A 128 13.31 7.94 5.54
CA ILE A 128 12.52 7.42 4.40
C ILE A 128 12.38 8.49 3.32
N ALA A 129 12.10 9.74 3.70
CA ALA A 129 11.96 10.84 2.75
C ALA A 129 13.27 11.10 1.99
N THR A 130 14.41 11.07 2.68
CA THR A 130 15.73 11.24 2.06
C THR A 130 16.03 10.13 1.05
N GLN A 131 15.84 8.87 1.43
CA GLN A 131 16.06 7.74 0.52
C GLN A 131 15.10 7.76 -0.69
N ALA A 132 13.84 8.15 -0.46
CA ALA A 132 12.88 8.30 -1.55
C ALA A 132 13.28 9.43 -2.51
N TRP A 133 13.82 10.53 -1.99
CA TRP A 133 14.32 11.63 -2.79
C TRP A 133 15.54 11.24 -3.62
N GLU A 134 16.50 10.53 -3.03
CA GLU A 134 17.65 10.00 -3.76
C GLU A 134 17.25 9.04 -4.90
N LEU A 135 16.24 8.20 -4.66
CA LEU A 135 15.69 7.32 -5.69
C LEU A 135 15.00 8.12 -6.81
N PHE A 136 14.25 9.15 -6.43
CA PHE A 136 13.62 10.06 -7.39
C PHE A 136 14.66 10.73 -8.30
N LEU A 137 15.73 11.28 -7.73
CA LEU A 137 16.81 11.91 -8.51
C LEU A 137 17.47 10.94 -9.48
N LYS A 138 17.69 9.68 -9.06
CA LYS A 138 18.23 8.65 -9.98
C LYS A 138 17.31 8.39 -11.18
N VAL A 139 16.00 8.35 -10.97
CA VAL A 139 15.04 8.17 -12.05
C VAL A 139 14.99 9.39 -12.97
N GLU A 140 15.14 10.60 -12.43
CA GLU A 140 15.21 11.84 -13.22
C GLU A 140 16.49 11.90 -14.07
N ASP A 141 17.64 11.54 -13.52
CA ASP A 141 18.92 11.43 -14.23
C ASP A 141 18.87 10.43 -15.41
N GLU A 142 18.00 9.43 -15.30
CA GLU A 142 17.77 8.41 -16.35
C GLU A 142 16.79 8.87 -17.45
N GLY A 143 16.34 10.11 -17.43
CA GLY A 143 15.40 10.69 -18.38
C GLY A 143 13.96 10.75 -17.90
N GLY A 144 13.75 10.57 -16.60
CA GLY A 144 12.45 10.61 -15.94
C GLY A 144 11.69 9.30 -15.96
N MET A 145 10.58 9.26 -15.22
CA MET A 145 9.79 8.04 -14.98
C MET A 145 9.30 7.37 -16.27
N LEU A 146 8.89 8.14 -17.27
CA LEU A 146 8.37 7.59 -18.53
C LEU A 146 9.43 6.80 -19.29
N GLU A 147 10.64 7.34 -19.42
CA GLU A 147 11.73 6.68 -20.13
C GLU A 147 12.27 5.49 -19.30
N ALA A 148 12.33 5.58 -17.99
CA ALA A 148 12.71 4.47 -17.11
C ALA A 148 11.73 3.28 -17.22
N VAL A 149 10.42 3.55 -17.32
CA VAL A 149 9.39 2.51 -17.54
C VAL A 149 9.53 1.88 -18.94
N LYS A 150 9.72 2.70 -19.99
CA LYS A 150 9.93 2.20 -21.37
C LYS A 150 11.21 1.35 -21.49
N ALA A 151 12.26 1.72 -20.78
CA ALA A 151 13.52 0.98 -20.74
C ALA A 151 13.45 -0.30 -19.87
N GLY A 152 12.36 -0.55 -19.15
CA GLY A 152 12.18 -1.72 -18.30
C GLY A 152 12.90 -1.66 -16.95
N LYS A 153 13.57 -0.57 -16.61
CA LYS A 153 14.37 -0.44 -15.37
C LYS A 153 13.52 -0.51 -14.10
N VAL A 154 12.32 0.08 -14.13
CA VAL A 154 11.37 0.03 -13.01
C VAL A 154 10.91 -1.39 -12.78
N GLN A 155 10.58 -2.12 -13.85
CA GLN A 155 10.15 -3.53 -13.81
C GLN A 155 11.28 -4.43 -13.29
N GLU A 156 12.51 -4.19 -13.70
CA GLU A 156 13.68 -4.94 -13.25
C GLU A 156 13.88 -4.76 -11.73
N ALA A 157 13.81 -3.52 -11.23
CA ALA A 157 13.93 -3.22 -9.81
C ALA A 157 12.81 -3.87 -8.97
N ILE A 158 11.57 -3.83 -9.46
CA ILE A 158 10.43 -4.48 -8.82
C ILE A 158 10.61 -6.00 -8.80
N ASN A 159 11.01 -6.60 -9.91
CA ASN A 159 11.24 -8.05 -10.01
C ASN A 159 12.38 -8.51 -9.08
N ALA A 160 13.45 -7.74 -8.98
CA ALA A 160 14.54 -8.04 -8.06
C ALA A 160 14.08 -8.02 -6.58
N SER A 161 13.32 -6.99 -6.20
CA SER A 161 12.75 -6.88 -4.85
C SER A 161 11.78 -8.03 -4.55
N ASN A 162 10.91 -8.36 -5.51
CA ASN A 162 9.96 -9.45 -5.39
C ASN A 162 10.67 -10.81 -5.21
N LYS A 163 11.67 -11.09 -6.03
CA LYS A 163 12.49 -12.30 -5.91
C LYS A 163 13.16 -12.41 -4.54
N ALA A 164 13.73 -11.31 -4.05
CA ALA A 164 14.37 -11.27 -2.73
C ALA A 164 13.37 -11.60 -1.61
N ARG A 165 12.13 -11.10 -1.71
CA ARG A 165 11.06 -11.42 -0.77
C ARG A 165 10.63 -12.87 -0.85
N HIS A 166 10.40 -13.41 -2.05
CA HIS A 166 10.09 -14.82 -2.24
C HIS A 166 11.16 -15.73 -1.59
N ASP A 167 12.43 -15.43 -1.81
CA ASP A 167 13.54 -16.15 -1.19
C ASP A 167 13.52 -16.04 0.35
N SER A 168 13.13 -14.89 0.89
CA SER A 168 13.04 -14.69 2.34
C SER A 168 11.87 -15.46 2.95
N VAL A 169 10.72 -15.46 2.31
CA VAL A 169 9.53 -16.21 2.74
C VAL A 169 9.77 -17.71 2.64
N SER A 170 10.37 -18.19 1.54
CA SER A 170 10.68 -19.63 1.34
C SER A 170 11.65 -20.16 2.37
N LYS A 171 12.64 -19.34 2.75
CA LYS A 171 13.62 -19.66 3.80
C LYS A 171 13.12 -19.39 5.22
N ARG A 172 11.86 -19.01 5.40
CA ARG A 172 11.26 -18.63 6.69
C ARG A 172 11.98 -17.49 7.42
N LYS A 173 12.71 -16.64 6.70
CA LYS A 173 13.29 -15.41 7.25
C LYS A 173 12.22 -14.35 7.43
N GLU A 174 11.24 -14.31 6.53
CA GLU A 174 10.02 -13.53 6.65
C GLU A 174 8.85 -14.48 6.98
N ILE A 175 8.12 -14.16 8.04
CA ILE A 175 7.04 -15.01 8.56
C ILE A 175 5.71 -14.51 7.98
N LEU A 176 4.99 -15.42 7.33
CA LEU A 176 3.58 -15.26 6.95
C LEU A 176 2.75 -16.22 7.79
N LEU A 177 2.01 -15.68 8.76
CA LEU A 177 1.15 -16.46 9.65
C LEU A 177 0.12 -17.26 8.86
N GLY A 178 -0.10 -18.50 9.29
CA GLY A 178 -1.04 -19.41 8.63
C GLY A 178 -0.51 -20.04 7.34
N THR A 179 0.64 -19.55 6.81
CA THR A 179 1.22 -20.05 5.56
C THR A 179 2.54 -20.77 5.80
N ASN A 180 3.63 -20.04 6.10
CA ASN A 180 4.94 -20.66 6.33
C ASN A 180 5.24 -20.89 7.81
N GLN A 181 4.44 -20.31 8.71
CA GLN A 181 4.52 -20.53 10.14
C GLN A 181 3.12 -20.54 10.78
N TYR A 182 2.93 -21.36 11.80
CA TYR A 182 1.66 -21.57 12.51
C TYR A 182 0.49 -21.92 11.56
N PRO A 183 0.65 -22.92 10.67
CA PRO A 183 -0.41 -23.28 9.72
C PRO A 183 -1.61 -23.91 10.43
N ASN A 184 -2.80 -23.73 9.83
CA ASN A 184 -3.97 -24.48 10.22
C ASN A 184 -3.90 -25.89 9.60
N PHE A 185 -3.60 -26.91 10.41
CA PHE A 185 -3.43 -28.29 9.95
C PHE A 185 -4.71 -28.95 9.44
N ASN A 186 -5.88 -28.40 9.77
CA ASN A 186 -7.17 -28.95 9.34
C ASN A 186 -7.64 -28.37 7.99
N GLU A 187 -6.91 -27.41 7.44
CA GLU A 187 -7.25 -26.77 6.18
C GLU A 187 -6.81 -27.58 4.98
N LYS A 188 -7.71 -27.78 4.02
CA LYS A 188 -7.42 -28.48 2.76
C LYS A 188 -7.15 -27.46 1.65
N ALA A 189 -5.94 -27.48 1.10
CA ALA A 189 -5.49 -26.58 0.06
C ALA A 189 -6.31 -26.64 -1.24
N GLY A 190 -6.86 -27.82 -1.59
CA GLY A 190 -7.55 -28.05 -2.85
C GLY A 190 -8.94 -27.41 -2.98
N GLU A 191 -9.46 -26.81 -1.92
CA GLU A 191 -10.79 -26.20 -1.93
C GLU A 191 -10.77 -24.72 -2.32
N LYS A 192 -9.59 -24.09 -2.39
CA LYS A 192 -9.42 -22.68 -2.72
C LYS A 192 -8.54 -22.53 -3.95
N ALA A 193 -9.07 -21.93 -5.00
CA ALA A 193 -8.31 -21.58 -6.19
C ALA A 193 -8.05 -20.07 -6.21
N PRO A 194 -6.85 -19.59 -6.62
CA PRO A 194 -6.61 -18.18 -6.80
C PRO A 194 -7.59 -17.59 -7.82
N VAL A 195 -8.17 -16.44 -7.52
CA VAL A 195 -8.97 -15.70 -8.49
C VAL A 195 -8.02 -15.08 -9.51
N GLU A 196 -8.13 -15.49 -10.77
CA GLU A 196 -7.38 -14.85 -11.86
C GLU A 196 -7.84 -13.39 -11.98
N ALA A 197 -6.88 -12.48 -11.96
CA ALA A 197 -7.16 -11.06 -12.19
C ALA A 197 -7.62 -10.87 -13.64
N LYS A 198 -8.92 -10.75 -13.86
CA LYS A 198 -9.47 -10.38 -15.17
C LYS A 198 -9.15 -8.91 -15.43
N CYS A 199 -8.23 -8.65 -16.34
CA CYS A 199 -8.00 -7.30 -16.84
C CYS A 199 -9.23 -6.84 -17.64
N CYS A 200 -9.80 -5.70 -17.27
CA CYS A 200 -10.94 -5.09 -17.98
C CYS A 200 -10.57 -4.60 -19.40
N CYS A 201 -9.29 -4.57 -19.74
CA CYS A 201 -8.79 -4.09 -21.03
C CYS A 201 -8.64 -5.17 -22.12
N GLY A 202 -9.01 -6.44 -21.86
CA GLY A 202 -9.04 -7.51 -22.88
C GLY A 202 -7.70 -7.85 -23.52
N GLY A 203 -6.59 -7.33 -23.00
CA GLY A 203 -5.24 -7.62 -23.48
C GLY A 203 -4.65 -8.86 -22.80
N ASN A 204 -3.99 -9.71 -23.58
CA ASN A 204 -3.20 -10.82 -23.07
C ASN A 204 -1.94 -10.24 -22.43
N HIS A 205 -1.98 -10.03 -21.12
CA HIS A 205 -0.85 -9.52 -20.34
C HIS A 205 -0.09 -10.67 -19.67
N ASP A 206 0.48 -11.55 -20.47
CA ASP A 206 1.32 -12.65 -19.98
C ASP A 206 2.59 -12.19 -19.24
N ASN A 207 2.85 -10.86 -19.19
CA ASN A 207 4.04 -10.28 -18.57
C ASN A 207 3.75 -9.26 -17.44
N LEU A 208 2.49 -8.98 -17.13
CA LEU A 208 2.12 -8.28 -15.91
C LEU A 208 1.57 -9.33 -14.94
N SER A 209 2.45 -10.20 -14.46
CA SER A 209 2.17 -10.94 -13.24
C SER A 209 2.02 -9.91 -12.14
N LEU A 210 0.80 -9.40 -11.98
CA LEU A 210 0.36 -8.90 -10.70
C LEU A 210 0.84 -9.93 -9.69
N ILE A 211 1.63 -9.48 -8.76
CA ILE A 211 2.33 -10.24 -7.76
C ILE A 211 1.29 -11.00 -6.95
N HIS A 212 0.81 -12.08 -7.50
CA HIS A 212 0.16 -13.09 -6.70
C HIS A 212 1.27 -13.75 -5.88
N ILE A 213 1.50 -13.23 -4.69
CA ILE A 213 2.16 -14.00 -3.64
C ILE A 213 1.13 -15.04 -3.17
N SER A 214 0.63 -15.80 -4.11
CA SER A 214 -0.09 -17.02 -3.86
C SER A 214 0.96 -18.12 -3.88
N GLU A 215 1.36 -18.53 -2.69
CA GLU A 215 2.05 -19.81 -2.45
C GLU A 215 3.40 -20.06 -3.11
N PRO A 216 4.50 -19.55 -2.58
CA PRO A 216 5.76 -20.18 -2.93
C PRO A 216 6.18 -21.34 -2.04
N THR A 217 5.46 -21.65 -0.96
CA THR A 217 6.17 -22.40 0.10
C THR A 217 5.57 -23.71 0.54
N ARG A 218 4.33 -24.03 0.17
CA ARG A 218 3.75 -25.31 0.64
C ARG A 218 4.12 -26.52 -0.22
N HIS A 219 4.40 -26.33 -1.51
CA HIS A 219 4.83 -27.44 -2.38
C HIS A 219 6.27 -27.90 -2.16
N SER A 220 7.12 -27.08 -1.56
CA SER A 220 8.52 -27.45 -1.26
C SER A 220 8.72 -28.06 0.14
N LEU A 221 7.67 -28.17 0.94
CA LEU A 221 7.76 -28.69 2.32
C LEU A 221 7.14 -30.09 2.49
N ILE A 222 6.63 -30.69 1.40
CA ILE A 222 6.15 -32.08 1.38
C ILE A 222 7.00 -32.87 0.37
N SER A 223 8.26 -32.99 0.66
CA SER A 223 9.16 -34.02 0.12
C SER A 223 10.14 -34.44 1.18
#